data_0a34044b99df69dc02790705d3c0cdda
#
_entry.id   0a34044b99df69dc02790705d3c0cdda
#
_cell.length_a   1.000
_cell.length_b   1.000
_cell.length_c   1.000
_cell.angle_alpha   90.00
_cell.angle_beta   90.00
_cell.angle_gamma   90.00
#
_symmetry.space_group_name_H-M   'P 1'
#
loop_
_entity.id
_entity.type
_entity.pdbx_description
1 polymer ?
#
loop_
_entity_poly.entity_id
_entity_poly.type
_entity_poly.pdbx_seq_one_letter_code
_entity_poly.pdbx_strand_id
1 'polypeptide(L)'
;CLGASQKVFSAPPGLTTVAVSDRAWEAMEAREPTALYTNLLPWRDVSDGFPYTHLDANVAALDVAVKRLVDEGREAVYERHERAAERCRERGADLGLDPYPDDARSSPTVTAFHVPGEAERIQQRVEAEHDIVLATSLGDLADDILRVGHMGYNADVEKVDRVMDAIAEVLD
;
A
#
# COMPACT_ATOMS: atom_id res chain seq x y z
N CYS A 1 -4.00 0.31 15.72
CA CYS A 1 -3.35 0.53 14.42
C CYS A 1 -3.32 -0.79 13.65
N LEU A 2 -3.54 -0.75 12.34
CA LEU A 2 -3.57 -1.94 11.47
C LEU A 2 -2.55 -1.78 10.34
N GLY A 3 -1.87 -2.87 9.99
CA GLY A 3 -0.94 -2.92 8.86
C GLY A 3 -1.10 -4.22 8.06
N ALA A 4 -1.31 -4.11 6.75
CA ALA A 4 -1.41 -5.28 5.88
C ALA A 4 -0.03 -5.70 5.36
N SER A 5 0.24 -7.00 5.36
CA SER A 5 1.54 -7.57 5.00
C SER A 5 2.01 -7.24 3.57
N GLN A 6 1.08 -7.11 2.62
CA GLN A 6 1.38 -6.81 1.21
C GLN A 6 1.59 -5.31 0.90
N LYS A 7 1.50 -4.44 1.90
CA LYS A 7 1.72 -3.00 1.72
C LYS A 7 3.20 -2.66 1.92
N VAL A 8 3.55 -1.72 2.75
CA VAL A 8 4.94 -1.29 2.99
C VAL A 8 5.87 -2.43 3.40
N PHE A 9 5.37 -3.44 4.10
CA PHE A 9 6.17 -4.63 4.47
C PHE A 9 6.63 -5.44 3.25
N SER A 10 5.94 -5.37 2.11
CA SER A 10 6.30 -6.11 0.89
C SER A 10 6.35 -7.64 1.07
N ALA A 11 5.52 -8.18 1.96
CA ALA A 11 5.30 -9.60 2.13
C ALA A 11 4.04 -10.05 1.34
N PRO A 12 3.82 -11.35 1.15
CA PRO A 12 2.59 -11.86 0.54
C PRO A 12 1.34 -11.40 1.29
N PRO A 13 0.20 -11.20 0.60
CA PRO A 13 -1.07 -10.87 1.25
C PRO A 13 -1.57 -12.03 2.12
N GLY A 14 -2.40 -11.73 3.14
CA GLY A 14 -3.05 -12.71 4.00
C GLY A 14 -2.78 -12.53 5.49
N LEU A 15 -1.88 -11.63 5.88
CA LEU A 15 -1.64 -11.28 7.28
C LEU A 15 -1.95 -9.80 7.53
N THR A 16 -2.45 -9.52 8.72
CA THR A 16 -2.62 -8.17 9.25
C THR A 16 -1.87 -8.05 10.57
N THR A 17 -0.95 -7.11 10.66
CA THR A 17 -0.33 -6.71 11.93
C THR A 17 -1.28 -5.77 12.67
N VAL A 18 -1.43 -5.95 13.97
CA VAL A 18 -2.36 -5.16 14.81
C VAL A 18 -1.63 -4.67 16.05
N ALA A 19 -1.62 -3.36 16.26
CA ALA A 19 -1.18 -2.75 17.50
C ALA A 19 -2.39 -2.21 18.26
N VAL A 20 -2.62 -2.71 19.47
CA VAL A 20 -3.81 -2.42 20.28
C VAL A 20 -3.37 -1.65 21.52
N SER A 21 -4.00 -0.50 21.80
CA SER A 21 -3.79 0.27 23.02
C SER A 21 -4.61 -0.29 24.18
N ASP A 22 -4.23 0.02 25.42
CA ASP A 22 -4.98 -0.40 26.62
C ASP A 22 -6.44 0.05 26.56
N ARG A 23 -6.69 1.29 26.16
CA ARG A 23 -8.05 1.81 25.95
C ARG A 23 -8.86 1.00 24.94
N ALA A 24 -8.20 0.48 23.89
CA ALA A 24 -8.89 -0.34 22.90
C ALA A 24 -9.18 -1.75 23.45
N TRP A 25 -8.29 -2.32 24.26
CA TRP A 25 -8.55 -3.57 24.96
C TRP A 25 -9.75 -3.45 25.90
N GLU A 26 -9.79 -2.43 26.76
CA GLU A 26 -10.92 -2.15 27.66
C GLU A 26 -12.24 -2.00 26.88
N ALA A 27 -12.23 -1.28 25.76
CA ALA A 27 -13.43 -1.09 24.95
C ALA A 27 -13.92 -2.38 24.28
N MET A 28 -13.02 -3.30 23.92
CA MET A 28 -13.38 -4.61 23.38
C MET A 28 -13.94 -5.54 24.48
N GLU A 29 -13.33 -5.56 25.66
CA GLU A 29 -13.80 -6.34 26.80
C GLU A 29 -15.22 -5.94 27.20
N ALA A 30 -15.49 -4.63 27.25
CA ALA A 30 -16.82 -4.10 27.61
C ALA A 30 -17.93 -4.47 26.61
N ARG A 31 -17.61 -4.97 25.41
CA ARG A 31 -18.57 -5.33 24.37
C ARG A 31 -18.86 -6.82 24.25
N GLU A 32 -18.13 -7.65 24.98
CA GLU A 32 -18.27 -9.11 25.01
C GLU A 32 -18.45 -9.73 23.61
N PRO A 33 -17.46 -9.58 22.68
CA PRO A 33 -17.60 -10.03 21.30
C PRO A 33 -17.79 -11.55 21.25
N THR A 34 -18.77 -12.01 20.47
CA THR A 34 -19.12 -13.44 20.32
C THR A 34 -18.49 -14.09 19.09
N ALA A 35 -17.88 -13.32 18.20
CA ALA A 35 -17.23 -13.84 17.00
C ALA A 35 -15.94 -14.59 17.36
N LEU A 36 -15.67 -15.71 16.69
CA LEU A 36 -14.42 -16.45 16.87
C LEU A 36 -13.28 -15.77 16.09
N TYR A 37 -13.46 -15.54 14.80
CA TYR A 37 -12.37 -15.13 13.89
C TYR A 37 -11.99 -13.64 14.03
N THR A 38 -12.98 -12.76 14.21
CA THR A 38 -12.75 -11.30 14.33
C THR A 38 -12.61 -10.81 15.77
N ASN A 39 -12.67 -11.72 16.77
CA ASN A 39 -12.46 -11.39 18.16
C ASN A 39 -10.96 -11.33 18.47
N LEU A 40 -10.46 -10.14 18.84
CA LEU A 40 -9.06 -9.95 19.21
C LEU A 40 -8.75 -10.29 20.68
N LEU A 41 -9.74 -10.43 21.56
CA LEU A 41 -9.49 -10.69 22.98
C LEU A 41 -8.66 -11.94 23.26
N PRO A 42 -8.88 -13.10 22.57
CA PRO A 42 -8.06 -14.29 22.77
C PRO A 42 -6.57 -14.11 22.33
N TRP A 43 -6.26 -13.05 21.58
CA TRP A 43 -4.89 -12.73 21.13
C TRP A 43 -4.11 -11.91 22.15
N ARG A 44 -4.76 -11.40 23.21
CA ARG A 44 -4.10 -10.58 24.23
C ARG A 44 -3.04 -11.35 25.01
N ASP A 45 -3.30 -12.64 25.23
CA ASP A 45 -2.36 -13.58 25.84
C ASP A 45 -2.39 -14.90 25.04
N VAL A 46 -1.27 -15.25 24.44
CA VAL A 46 -1.08 -16.45 23.62
C VAL A 46 -0.09 -17.42 24.25
N SER A 47 0.19 -17.33 25.54
CA SER A 47 1.10 -18.22 26.28
C SER A 47 0.66 -19.69 26.22
N ASP A 48 -0.65 -19.93 26.18
CA ASP A 48 -1.25 -21.26 26.09
C ASP A 48 -1.54 -21.72 24.65
N GLY A 49 -1.16 -20.91 23.65
CA GLY A 49 -1.36 -21.19 22.23
C GLY A 49 -2.17 -20.13 21.50
N PHE A 50 -2.31 -20.30 20.19
CA PHE A 50 -3.04 -19.37 19.34
C PHE A 50 -4.52 -19.74 19.26
N PRO A 51 -5.42 -18.73 19.12
CA PRO A 51 -6.87 -18.98 18.99
C PRO A 51 -7.25 -19.84 17.77
N TYR A 52 -6.44 -19.82 16.72
CA TYR A 52 -6.57 -20.66 15.52
C TYR A 52 -5.23 -20.79 14.78
N THR A 53 -5.15 -21.74 13.85
CA THR A 53 -3.93 -22.00 13.05
C THR A 53 -3.64 -20.83 12.12
N HIS A 54 -2.38 -20.42 12.09
CA HIS A 54 -1.87 -19.38 11.21
C HIS A 54 -1.42 -19.92 9.85
N LEU A 55 -1.21 -18.97 8.91
CA LEU A 55 -0.55 -19.23 7.62
C LEU A 55 0.97 -19.19 7.81
N ASP A 56 1.57 -20.29 8.23
CA ASP A 56 2.99 -20.38 8.61
C ASP A 56 3.94 -19.85 7.51
N ALA A 57 3.67 -20.19 6.26
CA ALA A 57 4.47 -19.70 5.13
C ALA A 57 4.42 -18.16 5.01
N ASN A 58 3.26 -17.56 5.24
CA ASN A 58 3.11 -16.10 5.21
C ASN A 58 3.79 -15.44 6.41
N VAL A 59 3.75 -16.08 7.58
CA VAL A 59 4.47 -15.60 8.77
C VAL A 59 5.98 -15.62 8.52
N ALA A 60 6.52 -16.70 7.96
CA ALA A 60 7.93 -16.77 7.61
C ALA A 60 8.33 -15.74 6.55
N ALA A 61 7.49 -15.48 5.56
CA ALA A 61 7.73 -14.45 4.56
C ALA A 61 7.68 -13.03 5.17
N LEU A 62 6.74 -12.78 6.09
CA LEU A 62 6.64 -11.50 6.80
C LEU A 62 7.86 -11.29 7.71
N ASP A 63 8.35 -12.32 8.39
CA ASP A 63 9.57 -12.24 9.22
C ASP A 63 10.78 -11.78 8.40
N VAL A 64 10.99 -12.37 7.21
CA VAL A 64 12.05 -11.95 6.29
C VAL A 64 11.87 -10.50 5.83
N ALA A 65 10.64 -10.11 5.47
CA ALA A 65 10.35 -8.76 5.01
C ALA A 65 10.57 -7.71 6.11
N VAL A 66 10.13 -7.99 7.33
CA VAL A 66 10.34 -7.11 8.50
C VAL A 66 11.82 -6.99 8.84
N LYS A 67 12.59 -8.08 8.82
CA LYS A 67 14.05 -8.03 9.04
C LYS A 67 14.73 -7.10 8.05
N ARG A 68 14.39 -7.18 6.76
CA ARG A 68 14.95 -6.27 5.75
C ARG A 68 14.62 -4.80 6.02
N LEU A 69 13.39 -4.49 6.45
CA LEU A 69 13.01 -3.12 6.82
C LEU A 69 13.76 -2.63 8.07
N VAL A 70 13.97 -3.50 9.05
CA VAL A 70 14.74 -3.18 10.25
C VAL A 70 16.21 -2.94 9.90
N ASP A 71 16.80 -3.78 9.04
CA ASP A 71 18.20 -3.66 8.60
C ASP A 71 18.41 -2.39 7.76
N GLU A 72 17.44 -2.00 6.90
CA GLU A 72 17.46 -0.75 6.15
C GLU A 72 17.37 0.47 7.09
N GLY A 73 16.61 0.37 8.16
CA GLY A 73 16.34 1.44 9.10
C GLY A 73 15.10 2.26 8.75
N ARG A 74 14.32 2.59 9.76
CA ARG A 74 13.01 3.25 9.61
C ARG A 74 13.09 4.57 8.86
N GLU A 75 14.05 5.40 9.19
CA GLU A 75 14.25 6.70 8.56
C GLU A 75 14.57 6.56 7.07
N ALA A 76 15.46 5.64 6.71
CA ALA A 76 15.80 5.37 5.31
C ALA A 76 14.60 4.86 4.50
N VAL A 77 13.76 4.01 5.12
CA VAL A 77 12.51 3.55 4.52
C VAL A 77 11.57 4.73 4.25
N TYR A 78 11.41 5.66 5.19
CA TYR A 78 10.57 6.85 5.00
C TYR A 78 11.10 7.75 3.90
N GLU A 79 12.38 8.09 3.94
CA GLU A 79 13.03 8.96 2.96
C GLU A 79 12.93 8.42 1.52
N ARG A 80 13.09 7.10 1.33
CA ARG A 80 12.95 6.55 -0.03
C ARG A 80 11.51 6.55 -0.53
N HIS A 81 10.51 6.39 0.36
CA HIS A 81 9.10 6.54 -0.02
C HIS A 81 8.77 7.98 -0.39
N GLU A 82 9.27 8.95 0.38
CA GLU A 82 9.07 10.37 0.08
C GLU A 82 9.71 10.76 -1.25
N ARG A 83 10.97 10.33 -1.50
CA ARG A 83 11.64 10.56 -2.80
C ARG A 83 10.89 9.94 -3.97
N ALA A 84 10.40 8.72 -3.83
CA ALA A 84 9.62 8.06 -4.88
C ALA A 84 8.30 8.78 -5.15
N ALA A 85 7.61 9.23 -4.10
CA ALA A 85 6.38 10.00 -4.21
C ALA A 85 6.59 11.37 -4.87
N GLU A 86 7.61 12.10 -4.43
CA GLU A 86 7.99 13.39 -5.01
C GLU A 86 8.32 13.23 -6.50
N ARG A 87 9.18 12.25 -6.84
CA ARG A 87 9.52 11.96 -8.23
C ARG A 87 8.30 11.62 -9.08
N CYS A 88 7.36 10.85 -8.55
CA CYS A 88 6.13 10.49 -9.27
C CYS A 88 5.28 11.75 -9.57
N ARG A 89 5.14 12.64 -8.61
CA ARG A 89 4.41 13.90 -8.79
C ARG A 89 5.10 14.84 -9.77
N GLU A 90 6.44 15.00 -9.68
CA GLU A 90 7.22 15.80 -10.63
C GLU A 90 7.01 15.31 -12.07
N ARG A 91 7.19 14.01 -12.30
CA ARG A 91 6.97 13.41 -13.62
C ARG A 91 5.52 13.55 -14.10
N GLY A 92 4.55 13.41 -13.18
CA GLY A 92 3.14 13.66 -13.50
C GLY A 92 2.90 15.09 -13.98
N ALA A 93 3.48 16.08 -13.29
CA ALA A 93 3.38 17.48 -13.70
C ALA A 93 4.01 17.74 -15.08
N ASP A 94 5.16 17.11 -15.39
CA ASP A 94 5.80 17.19 -16.71
C ASP A 94 4.90 16.63 -17.84
N LEU A 95 4.04 15.66 -17.51
CA LEU A 95 3.06 15.05 -18.42
C LEU A 95 1.70 15.76 -18.42
N GLY A 96 1.53 16.82 -17.64
CA GLY A 96 0.27 17.54 -17.49
C GLY A 96 -0.80 16.78 -16.70
N LEU A 97 -0.40 15.82 -15.87
CA LEU A 97 -1.29 15.07 -14.99
C LEU A 97 -1.42 15.79 -13.64
N ASP A 98 -2.63 16.15 -13.26
CA ASP A 98 -2.91 16.81 -11.98
C ASP A 98 -3.02 15.77 -10.85
N PRO A 99 -2.29 15.92 -9.73
CA PRO A 99 -2.51 15.10 -8.54
C PRO A 99 -3.95 15.28 -8.01
N TYR A 100 -4.64 14.18 -7.72
CA TYR A 100 -6.02 14.25 -7.22
C TYR A 100 -6.14 14.89 -5.84
N PRO A 101 -5.35 14.50 -4.81
CA PRO A 101 -5.29 15.25 -3.56
C PRO A 101 -4.21 16.34 -3.64
N ASP A 102 -4.40 17.44 -2.89
CA ASP A 102 -3.33 18.40 -2.67
C ASP A 102 -2.12 17.75 -1.95
N ASP A 103 -0.94 18.36 -2.07
CA ASP A 103 0.31 17.82 -1.49
C ASP A 103 0.20 17.57 0.01
N ALA A 104 -0.50 18.43 0.75
CA ALA A 104 -0.68 18.29 2.20
C ALA A 104 -1.47 17.04 2.62
N ARG A 105 -2.19 16.41 1.68
CA ARG A 105 -3.02 15.22 1.88
C ARG A 105 -2.52 14.01 1.09
N SER A 106 -1.45 14.16 0.33
CA SER A 106 -0.87 13.10 -0.48
C SER A 106 -0.16 12.04 0.39
N SER A 107 -0.28 10.78 -0.01
CA SER A 107 0.41 9.68 0.65
C SER A 107 1.82 9.51 0.05
N PRO A 108 2.85 9.20 0.88
CA PRO A 108 4.17 8.85 0.36
C PRO A 108 4.23 7.44 -0.27
N THR A 109 3.11 6.72 -0.36
CA THR A 109 3.09 5.33 -0.85
C THR A 109 2.31 5.11 -2.14
N VAL A 110 1.53 6.10 -2.56
CA VAL A 110 0.74 6.08 -3.78
C VAL A 110 0.50 7.51 -4.27
N THR A 111 0.64 7.74 -5.56
CA THR A 111 0.20 8.98 -6.21
C THR A 111 -1.05 8.68 -7.03
N ALA A 112 -2.06 9.50 -6.86
CA ALA A 112 -3.31 9.45 -7.62
C ALA A 112 -3.37 10.67 -8.56
N PHE A 113 -3.60 10.42 -9.85
CA PHE A 113 -3.75 11.46 -10.86
C PHE A 113 -5.21 11.55 -11.31
N HIS A 114 -5.70 12.76 -11.51
CA HIS A 114 -7.02 13.03 -12.05
C HIS A 114 -6.95 12.98 -13.59
N VAL A 115 -7.60 11.97 -14.18
CA VAL A 115 -7.62 11.69 -15.62
C VAL A 115 -9.07 11.36 -16.05
N PRO A 116 -9.98 12.31 -16.08
CA PRO A 116 -11.42 12.08 -16.21
C PRO A 116 -11.79 11.25 -17.43
N GLY A 117 -12.40 10.07 -17.20
CA GLY A 117 -12.86 9.14 -18.24
C GLY A 117 -11.73 8.40 -18.99
N GLU A 118 -10.48 8.44 -18.49
CA GLU A 118 -9.32 7.88 -19.18
C GLU A 118 -8.54 6.86 -18.33
N ALA A 119 -8.86 6.72 -17.04
CA ALA A 119 -8.06 5.90 -16.13
C ALA A 119 -8.01 4.42 -16.55
N GLU A 120 -9.14 3.84 -16.96
CA GLU A 120 -9.18 2.45 -17.40
C GLU A 120 -8.44 2.26 -18.73
N ARG A 121 -8.56 3.18 -19.67
CA ARG A 121 -7.84 3.13 -20.95
C ARG A 121 -6.33 3.17 -20.73
N ILE A 122 -5.85 4.12 -19.94
CA ILE A 122 -4.41 4.27 -19.63
C ILE A 122 -3.91 3.00 -18.93
N GLN A 123 -4.61 2.51 -17.90
CA GLN A 123 -4.25 1.29 -17.18
C GLN A 123 -4.09 0.10 -18.13
N GLN A 124 -5.10 -0.16 -18.99
CA GLN A 124 -5.10 -1.30 -19.90
C GLN A 124 -3.98 -1.21 -20.95
N ARG A 125 -3.72 -0.02 -21.49
CA ARG A 125 -2.63 0.18 -22.45
C ARG A 125 -1.26 -0.01 -21.81
N VAL A 126 -1.04 0.57 -20.62
CA VAL A 126 0.23 0.41 -19.89
C VAL A 126 0.49 -1.06 -19.55
N GLU A 127 -0.54 -1.82 -19.15
CA GLU A 127 -0.40 -3.24 -18.91
C GLU A 127 -0.09 -4.01 -20.19
N ALA A 128 -0.82 -3.76 -21.28
CA ALA A 128 -0.67 -4.49 -22.54
C ALA A 128 0.64 -4.19 -23.27
N GLU A 129 1.11 -2.93 -23.26
CA GLU A 129 2.25 -2.47 -24.03
C GLU A 129 3.58 -2.54 -23.25
N HIS A 130 3.53 -2.46 -21.91
CA HIS A 130 4.72 -2.36 -21.04
C HIS A 130 4.81 -3.42 -19.94
N ASP A 131 3.80 -4.29 -19.77
CA ASP A 131 3.72 -5.30 -18.69
C ASP A 131 3.83 -4.64 -17.28
N ILE A 132 3.19 -3.48 -17.12
CA ILE A 132 3.13 -2.73 -15.87
C ILE A 132 1.68 -2.62 -15.41
N VAL A 133 1.40 -3.12 -14.21
CA VAL A 133 0.06 -3.09 -13.62
C VAL A 133 -0.13 -1.82 -12.79
N LEU A 134 -1.04 -0.96 -13.21
CA LEU A 134 -1.51 0.20 -12.48
C LEU A 134 -2.85 -0.11 -11.80
N ALA A 135 -3.35 0.82 -11.00
CA ALA A 135 -4.66 0.71 -10.40
C ALA A 135 -5.52 1.94 -10.74
N THR A 136 -6.81 1.72 -10.94
CA THR A 136 -7.80 2.80 -10.98
C THR A 136 -8.43 3.01 -9.61
N SER A 137 -9.39 3.95 -9.47
CA SER A 137 -10.12 4.16 -8.24
C SER A 137 -11.35 3.22 -8.13
N LEU A 138 -12.32 3.57 -7.29
CA LEU A 138 -13.51 2.79 -7.02
C LEU A 138 -14.78 3.68 -7.13
N GLY A 139 -15.92 3.02 -7.39
CA GLY A 139 -17.21 3.69 -7.46
C GLY A 139 -17.24 4.77 -8.56
N ASP A 140 -17.77 5.94 -8.25
CA ASP A 140 -17.96 7.03 -9.20
C ASP A 140 -16.62 7.61 -9.73
N LEU A 141 -15.50 7.34 -9.05
CA LEU A 141 -14.17 7.79 -9.47
C LEU A 141 -13.37 6.71 -10.20
N ALA A 142 -13.96 5.57 -10.53
CA ALA A 142 -13.24 4.41 -11.07
C ALA A 142 -12.45 4.75 -12.35
N ASP A 143 -13.06 5.50 -13.27
CA ASP A 143 -12.44 5.91 -14.54
C ASP A 143 -11.88 7.34 -14.55
N ASP A 144 -11.95 8.03 -13.41
CA ASP A 144 -11.43 9.40 -13.28
C ASP A 144 -10.07 9.48 -12.60
N ILE A 145 -9.66 8.42 -11.89
CA ILE A 145 -8.44 8.42 -11.08
C ILE A 145 -7.54 7.25 -11.44
N LEU A 146 -6.35 7.58 -11.93
CA LEU A 146 -5.25 6.64 -12.12
C LEU A 146 -4.32 6.65 -10.91
N ARG A 147 -3.94 5.48 -10.39
CA ARG A 147 -3.06 5.36 -9.23
C ARG A 147 -1.75 4.67 -9.57
N VAL A 148 -0.65 5.33 -9.24
CA VAL A 148 0.71 4.78 -9.30
C VAL A 148 1.15 4.41 -7.89
N GLY A 149 1.30 3.12 -7.64
CA GLY A 149 1.74 2.58 -6.35
C GLY A 149 3.26 2.52 -6.25
N HIS A 150 3.84 3.30 -5.33
CA HIS A 150 5.27 3.31 -5.03
C HIS A 150 5.52 3.02 -3.56
N MET A 151 5.13 1.81 -3.10
CA MET A 151 5.28 1.40 -1.70
C MET A 151 6.12 0.13 -1.56
N GLY A 152 6.74 -0.04 -0.40
CA GLY A 152 7.59 -1.18 -0.12
C GLY A 152 8.78 -1.22 -1.08
N TYR A 153 9.02 -2.33 -1.75
CA TYR A 153 10.08 -2.46 -2.76
C TYR A 153 9.86 -1.65 -4.04
N ASN A 154 8.66 -1.11 -4.26
CA ASN A 154 8.37 -0.22 -5.38
C ASN A 154 8.60 1.26 -5.04
N ALA A 155 8.96 1.60 -3.79
CA ALA A 155 9.43 2.93 -3.45
C ALA A 155 10.88 3.11 -3.92
N ASP A 156 11.03 3.30 -5.22
CA ASP A 156 12.29 3.37 -5.96
C ASP A 156 12.13 4.34 -7.13
N VAL A 157 13.06 5.30 -7.25
CA VAL A 157 12.98 6.37 -8.24
C VAL A 157 13.08 5.84 -9.68
N GLU A 158 13.94 4.85 -9.93
CA GLU A 158 14.12 4.27 -11.27
C GLU A 158 12.84 3.52 -11.72
N LYS A 159 12.19 2.82 -10.77
CA LYS A 159 10.91 2.18 -11.05
C LYS A 159 9.80 3.19 -11.32
N VAL A 160 9.78 4.28 -10.57
CA VAL A 160 8.84 5.39 -10.81
C VAL A 160 9.06 5.98 -12.20
N ASP A 161 10.30 6.28 -12.57
CA ASP A 161 10.63 6.82 -13.89
C ASP A 161 10.16 5.87 -15.00
N ARG A 162 10.43 4.57 -14.89
CA ARG A 162 9.95 3.56 -15.84
C ARG A 162 8.42 3.55 -15.99
N VAL A 163 7.70 3.66 -14.88
CA VAL A 163 6.22 3.70 -14.90
C VAL A 163 5.73 4.98 -15.58
N MET A 164 6.34 6.12 -15.26
CA MET A 164 5.95 7.40 -15.85
C MET A 164 6.31 7.50 -17.34
N ASP A 165 7.39 6.87 -17.78
CA ASP A 165 7.72 6.74 -19.21
C ASP A 165 6.66 5.92 -19.94
N ALA A 166 6.23 4.78 -19.37
CA ALA A 166 5.17 3.96 -19.94
C ALA A 166 3.82 4.71 -20.01
N ILE A 167 3.50 5.52 -18.98
CA ILE A 167 2.31 6.38 -19.01
C ILE A 167 2.45 7.42 -20.13
N ALA A 168 3.60 8.07 -20.26
CA ALA A 168 3.83 9.08 -21.32
C ALA A 168 3.57 8.52 -22.72
N GLU A 169 4.03 7.29 -23.01
CA GLU A 169 3.85 6.63 -24.32
C GLU A 169 2.39 6.30 -24.65
N VAL A 170 1.53 6.15 -23.65
CA VAL A 170 0.11 5.81 -23.85
C VAL A 170 -0.85 7.00 -23.72
N LEU A 171 -0.35 8.18 -23.34
CA LEU A 171 -1.16 9.41 -23.30
C LEU A 171 -1.41 9.99 -24.71
N ASP A 172 -0.51 9.69 -25.66
CA ASP A 172 -0.66 10.03 -27.08
C ASP A 172 -1.70 9.07 -27.77
#